data_75ac0a69304af1be373c6291d1475cd7
#
_entry.id   75ac0a69304af1be373c6291d1475cd7
#
_cell.length_a   1.000
_cell.length_b   1.000
_cell.length_c   1.000
_cell.angle_alpha   90.00
_cell.angle_beta   90.00
_cell.angle_gamma   90.00
#
_symmetry.space_group_name_H-M   'P 1'
#
loop_
_entity.id
_entity.type
_entity.pdbx_description
1 polymer ?
#
loop_
_entity_poly.entity_id
_entity_poly.type
_entity_poly.pdbx_seq_one_letter_code
_entity_poly.pdbx_strand_id
1 'polypeptide(L)'
;MVTSQRKRTGAIDRSLQVLDVLTDRGKPMSAYELARATGAPASTVYKIVDELLERHMLSRVEESLIWLGPRLLRYGLTYRASVDAFAEARREMARLCAKVGETVQVCARDEGMMTVISMARGPGHFNVASDVGTRVPLNWTASGRLLLGHLSEEERRAIFAESARPSETGQAETNPDLLSRLARGEFEKRLAVQMSASEYAVACIASPICDTTGECIATISIVLPETKAMAELDRLTSAVQESARNVENALGHRTVAMTL
;
A
#
# COMPACT_ATOMS: atom_id res chain seq x y z
N MET A 1 -36.69 -6.86 -22.41
CA MET A 1 -35.75 -5.91 -23.07
C MET A 1 -35.42 -4.83 -22.07
N VAL A 2 -34.25 -4.91 -21.41
CA VAL A 2 -33.78 -3.89 -20.47
C VAL A 2 -32.92 -2.92 -21.26
N THR A 3 -33.44 -1.73 -21.52
CA THR A 3 -32.71 -0.64 -22.18
C THR A 3 -31.62 -0.14 -21.25
N SER A 4 -30.35 -0.49 -21.56
CA SER A 4 -29.16 0.09 -20.95
C SER A 4 -29.14 1.60 -21.22
N GLN A 5 -29.53 2.40 -20.22
CA GLN A 5 -29.31 3.85 -20.25
C GLN A 5 -27.79 4.12 -20.25
N ARG A 6 -27.24 4.49 -21.38
CA ARG A 6 -25.86 5.03 -21.51
C ARG A 6 -25.77 6.26 -20.61
N LYS A 7 -25.13 6.10 -19.45
CA LYS A 7 -24.84 7.20 -18.50
C LYS A 7 -24.10 8.31 -19.28
N ARG A 8 -24.70 9.49 -19.41
CA ARG A 8 -24.06 10.63 -20.09
C ARG A 8 -22.83 11.03 -19.28
N THR A 9 -21.63 10.82 -19.84
CA THR A 9 -20.36 11.23 -19.23
C THR A 9 -20.33 12.76 -19.16
N GLY A 10 -20.22 13.30 -17.94
CA GLY A 10 -20.20 14.74 -17.69
C GLY A 10 -18.89 15.41 -18.15
N ALA A 11 -18.86 16.74 -18.19
CA ALA A 11 -17.64 17.48 -18.54
C ALA A 11 -16.49 17.21 -17.55
N ILE A 12 -16.79 17.09 -16.26
CA ILE A 12 -15.80 16.76 -15.21
C ILE A 12 -15.20 15.37 -15.47
N ASP A 13 -16.03 14.34 -15.71
CA ASP A 13 -15.56 12.99 -16.01
C ASP A 13 -14.61 12.97 -17.21
N ARG A 14 -14.95 13.72 -18.26
CA ARG A 14 -14.12 13.82 -19.46
C ARG A 14 -12.81 14.55 -19.22
N SER A 15 -12.82 15.58 -18.39
CA SER A 15 -11.60 16.29 -17.98
C SER A 15 -10.67 15.38 -17.21
N LEU A 16 -11.20 14.59 -16.27
CA LEU A 16 -10.44 13.58 -15.53
C LEU A 16 -9.88 12.51 -16.45
N GLN A 17 -10.68 11.98 -17.40
CA GLN A 17 -10.20 11.02 -18.40
C GLN A 17 -9.01 11.54 -19.23
N VAL A 18 -9.00 12.82 -19.60
CA VAL A 18 -7.87 13.43 -20.31
C VAL A 18 -6.61 13.43 -19.46
N LEU A 19 -6.72 13.82 -18.17
CA LEU A 19 -5.60 13.82 -17.24
C LEU A 19 -5.10 12.40 -16.97
N ASP A 20 -6.01 11.45 -16.81
CA ASP A 20 -5.70 10.04 -16.58
C ASP A 20 -4.94 9.42 -17.75
N VAL A 21 -5.40 9.66 -18.99
CA VAL A 21 -4.72 9.18 -20.21
C VAL A 21 -3.29 9.70 -20.30
N LEU A 22 -3.05 10.99 -20.04
CA LEU A 22 -1.70 11.55 -20.02
C LEU A 22 -0.83 10.89 -18.95
N THR A 23 -1.37 10.75 -17.75
CA THR A 23 -0.68 10.13 -16.62
C THR A 23 -0.32 8.67 -16.93
N ASP A 24 -1.27 7.90 -17.52
CA ASP A 24 -1.06 6.48 -17.86
C ASP A 24 -0.04 6.27 -18.97
N ARG A 25 -0.04 7.15 -19.95
CA ARG A 25 0.91 7.08 -21.07
C ARG A 25 2.31 7.57 -20.69
N GLY A 26 2.44 8.37 -19.63
CA GLY A 26 3.72 8.88 -19.16
C GLY A 26 4.47 9.78 -20.16
N LYS A 27 3.77 10.33 -21.18
CA LYS A 27 4.37 11.17 -22.23
C LYS A 27 3.39 12.20 -22.78
N PRO A 28 3.87 13.34 -23.31
CA PRO A 28 3.05 14.33 -24.00
C PRO A 28 2.29 13.72 -25.17
N MET A 29 1.07 14.21 -25.40
CA MET A 29 0.17 13.76 -26.47
C MET A 29 -0.49 14.95 -27.17
N SER A 30 -0.87 14.78 -28.44
CA SER A 30 -1.69 15.75 -29.14
C SER A 30 -3.18 15.65 -28.71
N ALA A 31 -3.95 16.73 -28.90
CA ALA A 31 -5.38 16.72 -28.61
C ALA A 31 -6.14 15.66 -29.43
N TYR A 32 -5.66 15.35 -30.63
CA TYR A 32 -6.22 14.30 -31.47
C TYR A 32 -6.00 12.89 -30.84
N GLU A 33 -4.78 12.61 -30.39
CA GLU A 33 -4.48 11.34 -29.71
C GLU A 33 -5.27 11.17 -28.41
N LEU A 34 -5.45 12.27 -27.65
CA LEU A 34 -6.30 12.30 -26.46
C LEU A 34 -7.76 11.99 -26.79
N ALA A 35 -8.30 12.55 -27.88
CA ALA A 35 -9.65 12.24 -28.34
C ALA A 35 -9.81 10.75 -28.69
N ARG A 36 -8.84 10.16 -29.39
CA ARG A 36 -8.84 8.73 -29.70
C ARG A 36 -8.75 7.85 -28.45
N ALA A 37 -7.88 8.22 -27.52
CA ALA A 37 -7.66 7.42 -26.30
C ALA A 37 -8.86 7.47 -25.34
N THR A 38 -9.55 8.61 -25.24
CA THR A 38 -10.74 8.77 -24.39
C THR A 38 -12.04 8.28 -25.07
N GLY A 39 -12.02 8.01 -26.36
CA GLY A 39 -13.24 7.66 -27.14
C GLY A 39 -14.29 8.79 -27.19
N ALA A 40 -13.91 10.01 -26.84
CA ALA A 40 -14.80 11.17 -26.84
C ALA A 40 -14.75 11.91 -28.20
N PRO A 41 -15.83 12.64 -28.58
CA PRO A 41 -15.81 13.47 -29.78
C PRO A 41 -14.65 14.47 -29.74
N ALA A 42 -13.91 14.59 -30.87
CA ALA A 42 -12.73 15.44 -30.93
C ALA A 42 -13.02 16.88 -30.54
N SER A 43 -14.14 17.47 -31.03
CA SER A 43 -14.57 18.82 -30.68
C SER A 43 -14.75 19.05 -29.17
N THR A 44 -15.23 18.02 -28.46
CA THR A 44 -15.37 18.05 -26.99
C THR A 44 -14.01 18.04 -26.31
N VAL A 45 -13.09 17.16 -26.76
CA VAL A 45 -11.76 17.06 -26.18
C VAL A 45 -10.93 18.30 -26.41
N TYR A 46 -10.99 18.90 -27.63
CA TYR A 46 -10.31 20.17 -27.92
C TYR A 46 -10.76 21.27 -26.96
N LYS A 47 -12.08 21.44 -26.77
CA LYS A 47 -12.61 22.43 -25.84
C LYS A 47 -12.14 22.19 -24.40
N ILE A 48 -12.16 20.93 -23.93
CA ILE A 48 -11.67 20.56 -22.57
C ILE A 48 -10.18 20.86 -22.44
N VAL A 49 -9.39 20.53 -23.45
CA VAL A 49 -7.95 20.79 -23.47
C VAL A 49 -7.67 22.30 -23.38
N ASP A 50 -8.39 23.13 -24.17
CA ASP A 50 -8.22 24.59 -24.14
C ASP A 50 -8.56 25.14 -22.74
N GLU A 51 -9.69 24.73 -22.15
CA GLU A 51 -10.06 25.13 -20.78
C GLU A 51 -9.04 24.69 -19.72
N LEU A 52 -8.48 23.48 -19.83
CA LEU A 52 -7.46 22.96 -18.90
C LEU A 52 -6.11 23.68 -19.08
N LEU A 53 -5.75 24.08 -20.31
CA LEU A 53 -4.57 24.91 -20.60
C LEU A 53 -4.70 26.31 -19.98
N GLU A 54 -5.83 27.00 -20.18
CA GLU A 54 -6.11 28.29 -19.56
C GLU A 54 -6.00 28.26 -18.04
N ARG A 55 -6.38 27.13 -17.43
CA ARG A 55 -6.32 26.91 -15.98
C ARG A 55 -5.00 26.37 -15.48
N HIS A 56 -3.99 26.21 -16.34
CA HIS A 56 -2.68 25.61 -16.02
C HIS A 56 -2.74 24.18 -15.46
N MET A 57 -3.85 23.48 -15.70
CA MET A 57 -3.97 22.05 -15.41
C MET A 57 -3.24 21.20 -16.46
N LEU A 58 -3.15 21.73 -17.68
CA LEU A 58 -2.31 21.25 -18.78
C LEU A 58 -1.32 22.34 -19.19
N SER A 59 -0.26 21.95 -19.90
CA SER A 59 0.74 22.81 -20.51
C SER A 59 1.06 22.35 -21.93
N ARG A 60 1.39 23.27 -22.83
CA ARG A 60 2.00 22.94 -24.12
C ARG A 60 3.48 22.72 -23.93
N VAL A 61 4.01 21.60 -24.41
CA VAL A 61 5.43 21.25 -24.37
C VAL A 61 6.09 21.60 -25.71
N GLU A 62 5.34 21.36 -26.80
CA GLU A 62 5.67 21.73 -28.20
C GLU A 62 4.40 22.28 -28.86
N GLU A 63 4.50 22.77 -30.10
CA GLU A 63 3.36 23.43 -30.78
C GLU A 63 2.05 22.62 -30.70
N SER A 64 2.12 21.31 -30.81
CA SER A 64 0.94 20.42 -30.83
C SER A 64 0.84 19.46 -29.66
N LEU A 65 1.87 19.36 -28.81
CA LEU A 65 1.93 18.40 -27.71
C LEU A 65 1.52 19.02 -26.37
N ILE A 66 0.71 18.31 -25.66
CA ILE A 66 0.08 18.69 -24.39
C ILE A 66 0.56 17.74 -23.31
N TRP A 67 0.90 18.30 -22.17
CA TRP A 67 1.32 17.56 -20.98
C TRP A 67 0.63 18.10 -19.72
N LEU A 68 0.79 17.38 -18.60
CA LEU A 68 0.30 17.81 -17.29
C LEU A 68 0.88 19.16 -16.89
N GLY A 69 0.06 20.06 -16.38
CA GLY A 69 0.43 21.41 -16.04
C GLY A 69 0.84 21.63 -14.58
N PRO A 70 1.50 22.76 -14.26
CA PRO A 70 2.08 23.01 -12.94
C PRO A 70 1.04 23.16 -11.81
N ARG A 71 -0.21 23.42 -12.14
CA ARG A 71 -1.29 23.49 -11.14
C ARG A 71 -1.54 22.15 -10.46
N LEU A 72 -1.37 21.04 -11.19
CA LEU A 72 -1.48 19.68 -10.63
C LEU A 72 -0.41 19.40 -9.59
N LEU A 73 0.84 19.84 -9.83
CA LEU A 73 1.91 19.75 -8.86
C LEU A 73 1.56 20.46 -7.55
N ARG A 74 1.02 21.69 -7.65
CA ARG A 74 0.60 22.46 -6.48
C ARG A 74 -0.48 21.73 -5.66
N TYR A 75 -1.47 21.15 -6.33
CA TYR A 75 -2.51 20.35 -5.65
C TYR A 75 -1.90 19.11 -4.98
N GLY A 76 -1.02 18.40 -5.68
CA GLY A 76 -0.34 17.23 -5.16
C GLY A 76 0.53 17.56 -3.94
N LEU A 77 1.30 18.63 -3.97
CA LEU A 77 2.12 19.08 -2.83
C LEU A 77 1.27 19.48 -1.62
N THR A 78 0.15 20.19 -1.84
CA THR A 78 -0.78 20.57 -0.77
C THR A 78 -1.41 19.32 -0.13
N TYR A 79 -1.86 18.36 -0.94
CA TYR A 79 -2.39 17.09 -0.46
C TYR A 79 -1.33 16.32 0.33
N ARG A 80 -0.13 16.13 -0.23
CA ARG A 80 0.99 15.42 0.43
C ARG A 80 1.36 16.03 1.77
N ALA A 81 1.37 17.36 1.90
CA ALA A 81 1.65 18.04 3.16
C ALA A 81 0.57 17.80 4.23
N SER A 82 -0.65 17.46 3.83
CA SER A 82 -1.78 17.20 4.74
C SER A 82 -1.95 15.73 5.13
N VAL A 83 -1.28 14.80 4.43
CA VAL A 83 -1.41 13.35 4.68
C VAL A 83 -0.30 12.88 5.60
N ASP A 84 -0.67 12.48 6.81
CA ASP A 84 0.18 11.74 7.73
C ASP A 84 -0.05 10.23 7.51
N ALA A 85 0.94 9.56 6.94
CA ALA A 85 0.89 8.13 6.65
C ALA A 85 0.54 7.28 7.87
N PHE A 86 1.08 7.63 9.03
CA PHE A 86 0.81 6.91 10.27
C PHE A 86 -0.59 7.22 10.82
N ALA A 87 -1.13 8.43 10.59
CA ALA A 87 -2.50 8.73 10.93
C ALA A 87 -3.50 7.94 10.08
N GLU A 88 -3.25 7.80 8.77
CA GLU A 88 -4.07 6.94 7.89
C GLU A 88 -3.95 5.46 8.30
N ALA A 89 -2.74 4.98 8.55
CA ALA A 89 -2.53 3.60 9.01
C ALA A 89 -3.27 3.33 10.34
N ARG A 90 -3.30 4.27 11.28
CA ARG A 90 -4.07 4.15 12.53
C ARG A 90 -5.57 4.09 12.30
N ARG A 91 -6.11 4.90 11.37
CA ARG A 91 -7.55 4.86 11.02
C ARG A 91 -7.92 3.52 10.41
N GLU A 92 -7.12 3.04 9.48
CA GLU A 92 -7.37 1.77 8.81
C GLU A 92 -7.18 0.57 9.75
N MET A 93 -6.21 0.64 10.66
CA MET A 93 -6.01 -0.33 11.74
C MET A 93 -7.28 -0.49 12.60
N ALA A 94 -7.91 0.61 12.99
CA ALA A 94 -9.15 0.56 13.78
C ALA A 94 -10.31 -0.07 12.98
N ARG A 95 -10.42 0.25 11.68
CA ARG A 95 -11.42 -0.36 10.78
C ARG A 95 -11.19 -1.86 10.62
N LEU A 96 -9.95 -2.26 10.37
CA LEU A 96 -9.59 -3.67 10.23
C LEU A 96 -9.87 -4.43 11.52
N CYS A 97 -9.48 -3.90 12.67
CA CYS A 97 -9.75 -4.49 13.97
C CYS A 97 -11.25 -4.73 14.19
N ALA A 98 -12.09 -3.72 13.90
CA ALA A 98 -13.55 -3.87 13.99
C ALA A 98 -14.10 -4.92 13.00
N LYS A 99 -13.53 -5.02 11.78
CA LYS A 99 -13.95 -5.97 10.73
C LYS A 99 -13.61 -7.41 11.06
N VAL A 100 -12.41 -7.66 11.61
CA VAL A 100 -11.92 -9.02 11.86
C VAL A 100 -12.17 -9.51 13.28
N GLY A 101 -12.33 -8.60 14.26
CA GLY A 101 -12.53 -8.92 15.68
C GLY A 101 -11.24 -9.34 16.42
N GLU A 102 -10.07 -9.14 15.80
CA GLU A 102 -8.76 -9.53 16.34
C GLU A 102 -7.88 -8.31 16.59
N THR A 103 -6.77 -8.53 17.31
CA THR A 103 -5.77 -7.47 17.54
C THR A 103 -5.09 -7.12 16.23
N VAL A 104 -5.05 -5.83 15.92
CA VAL A 104 -4.36 -5.29 14.74
C VAL A 104 -3.27 -4.33 15.19
N GLN A 105 -2.11 -4.43 14.55
CA GLN A 105 -0.94 -3.61 14.84
C GLN A 105 -0.47 -2.89 13.58
N VAL A 106 0.06 -1.69 13.76
CA VAL A 106 0.90 -0.99 12.78
C VAL A 106 2.32 -1.00 13.32
N CYS A 107 3.24 -1.50 12.51
CA CYS A 107 4.65 -1.64 12.89
C CYS A 107 5.55 -0.88 11.91
N ALA A 108 6.68 -0.38 12.41
CA ALA A 108 7.72 0.25 11.62
C ALA A 108 9.09 -0.29 12.00
N ARG A 109 10.07 -0.03 11.14
CA ARG A 109 11.47 -0.34 11.43
C ARG A 109 12.08 0.78 12.26
N ASP A 110 12.81 0.38 13.29
CA ASP A 110 13.60 1.26 14.12
C ASP A 110 14.98 0.61 14.33
N GLU A 111 15.99 1.12 13.62
CA GLU A 111 17.32 0.49 13.51
C GLU A 111 17.22 -0.96 13.01
N GLY A 112 17.77 -1.92 13.74
CA GLY A 112 17.71 -3.36 13.43
C GLY A 112 16.49 -4.10 14.02
N MET A 113 15.45 -3.38 14.48
CA MET A 113 14.29 -3.94 15.17
C MET A 113 12.98 -3.59 14.46
N MET A 114 11.97 -4.41 14.65
CA MET A 114 10.57 -4.08 14.38
C MET A 114 9.96 -3.48 15.64
N THR A 115 9.30 -2.35 15.52
CA THR A 115 8.64 -1.64 16.62
C THR A 115 7.15 -1.52 16.37
N VAL A 116 6.33 -1.85 17.36
CA VAL A 116 4.88 -1.63 17.35
C VAL A 116 4.62 -0.14 17.60
N ILE A 117 4.15 0.60 16.58
CA ILE A 117 3.89 2.05 16.69
C ILE A 117 2.44 2.38 17.01
N SER A 118 1.52 1.45 16.74
CA SER A 118 0.11 1.56 17.09
C SER A 118 -0.53 0.18 17.21
N MET A 119 -1.55 0.06 18.06
CA MET A 119 -2.29 -1.18 18.28
C MET A 119 -3.77 -0.88 18.53
N ALA A 120 -4.65 -1.70 17.95
CA ALA A 120 -6.06 -1.80 18.29
C ALA A 120 -6.36 -3.22 18.76
N ARG A 121 -6.91 -3.37 19.96
CA ARG A 121 -7.26 -4.68 20.55
C ARG A 121 -8.67 -5.07 20.12
N GLY A 122 -8.83 -6.28 19.61
CA GLY A 122 -10.12 -6.87 19.34
C GLY A 122 -10.91 -7.20 20.63
N PRO A 123 -12.22 -7.44 20.53
CA PRO A 123 -13.09 -7.74 21.69
C PRO A 123 -12.82 -9.13 22.32
N GLY A 124 -11.98 -9.96 21.72
CA GLY A 124 -11.64 -11.29 22.21
C GLY A 124 -10.78 -11.27 23.48
N HIS A 125 -10.76 -12.40 24.20
CA HIS A 125 -9.94 -12.58 25.41
C HIS A 125 -8.48 -12.94 25.11
N PHE A 126 -8.07 -12.97 23.84
CA PHE A 126 -6.70 -13.26 23.46
C PHE A 126 -5.82 -12.04 23.70
N ASN A 127 -4.96 -12.14 24.71
CA ASN A 127 -3.98 -11.11 25.03
C ASN A 127 -2.67 -11.41 24.32
N VAL A 128 -2.25 -10.51 23.44
CA VAL A 128 -0.89 -10.50 22.87
C VAL A 128 0.08 -9.93 23.89
N ALA A 129 1.24 -10.52 24.03
CA ALA A 129 2.28 -10.04 24.95
C ALA A 129 2.86 -8.67 24.53
N SER A 130 2.74 -8.31 23.22
CA SER A 130 3.23 -7.03 22.70
C SER A 130 2.28 -5.87 23.00
N ASP A 131 2.85 -4.68 23.15
CA ASP A 131 2.14 -3.40 23.28
C ASP A 131 2.82 -2.32 22.45
N VAL A 132 2.21 -1.12 22.36
CA VAL A 132 2.83 0.02 21.70
C VAL A 132 4.20 0.31 22.33
N GLY A 133 5.23 0.43 21.49
CA GLY A 133 6.62 0.55 21.91
C GLY A 133 7.37 -0.78 22.03
N THR A 134 6.69 -1.93 21.94
CA THR A 134 7.38 -3.23 21.91
C THR A 134 8.31 -3.31 20.72
N ARG A 135 9.57 -3.70 20.96
CA ARG A 135 10.62 -3.88 19.96
C ARG A 135 11.06 -5.34 19.94
N VAL A 136 11.09 -5.94 18.76
CA VAL A 136 11.55 -7.32 18.57
C VAL A 136 12.47 -7.45 17.36
N PRO A 137 13.36 -8.44 17.30
CA PRO A 137 14.18 -8.71 16.12
C PRO A 137 13.33 -8.87 14.85
N LEU A 138 13.80 -8.33 13.74
CA LEU A 138 13.07 -8.30 12.45
C LEU A 138 12.70 -9.71 11.95
N ASN A 139 13.52 -10.73 12.26
CA ASN A 139 13.28 -12.10 11.81
C ASN A 139 12.16 -12.84 12.59
N TRP A 140 11.72 -12.31 13.75
CA TRP A 140 10.72 -12.99 14.59
C TRP A 140 9.29 -12.88 14.06
N THR A 141 9.00 -11.84 13.27
CA THR A 141 7.62 -11.52 12.89
C THR A 141 7.44 -11.39 11.38
N ALA A 142 6.22 -11.64 10.91
CA ALA A 142 5.82 -11.35 9.54
C ALA A 142 6.06 -9.87 9.16
N SER A 143 5.69 -8.95 10.06
CA SER A 143 5.92 -7.51 9.89
C SER A 143 7.39 -7.16 9.73
N GLY A 144 8.25 -7.72 10.57
CA GLY A 144 9.69 -7.43 10.54
C GLY A 144 10.34 -7.83 9.22
N ARG A 145 9.98 -8.99 8.66
CA ARG A 145 10.51 -9.42 7.35
C ARG A 145 10.04 -8.52 6.21
N LEU A 146 8.76 -8.13 6.20
CA LEU A 146 8.20 -7.24 5.17
C LEU A 146 8.86 -5.86 5.14
N LEU A 147 9.25 -5.33 6.31
CA LEU A 147 9.92 -4.03 6.43
C LEU A 147 11.26 -3.96 5.68
N LEU A 148 11.87 -5.10 5.37
CA LEU A 148 13.11 -5.17 4.61
C LEU A 148 12.90 -5.57 3.14
N GLY A 149 11.71 -6.05 2.76
CA GLY A 149 11.49 -6.70 1.47
C GLY A 149 11.73 -5.83 0.24
N HIS A 150 11.63 -4.49 0.37
CA HIS A 150 11.88 -3.51 -0.70
C HIS A 150 13.37 -3.27 -0.97
N LEU A 151 14.25 -3.56 -0.01
CA LEU A 151 15.68 -3.34 -0.11
C LEU A 151 16.34 -4.30 -1.12
N SER A 152 17.57 -4.02 -1.50
CA SER A 152 18.41 -4.93 -2.30
C SER A 152 18.71 -6.22 -1.52
N GLU A 153 19.09 -7.28 -2.24
CA GLU A 153 19.45 -8.56 -1.61
C GLU A 153 20.62 -8.42 -0.63
N GLU A 154 21.63 -7.63 -1.03
CA GLU A 154 22.82 -7.38 -0.22
C GLU A 154 22.48 -6.64 1.09
N GLU A 155 21.66 -5.59 1.02
CA GLU A 155 21.22 -4.84 2.19
C GLU A 155 20.38 -5.70 3.14
N ARG A 156 19.40 -6.46 2.62
CA ARG A 156 18.60 -7.36 3.44
C ARG A 156 19.47 -8.38 4.18
N ARG A 157 20.40 -8.99 3.46
CA ARG A 157 21.33 -9.99 4.01
C ARG A 157 22.22 -9.40 5.10
N ALA A 158 22.78 -8.21 4.87
CA ALA A 158 23.61 -7.52 5.85
C ALA A 158 22.82 -7.20 7.13
N ILE A 159 21.59 -6.66 7.00
CA ILE A 159 20.74 -6.34 8.13
C ILE A 159 20.36 -7.61 8.92
N PHE A 160 19.96 -8.68 8.26
CA PHE A 160 19.63 -9.92 8.95
C PHE A 160 20.87 -10.58 9.61
N ALA A 161 22.05 -10.49 8.99
CA ALA A 161 23.28 -10.99 9.61
C ALA A 161 23.59 -10.29 10.93
N GLU A 162 23.29 -9.00 11.03
CA GLU A 162 23.50 -8.21 12.24
C GLU A 162 22.36 -8.38 13.26
N SER A 163 21.10 -8.39 12.80
CA SER A 163 19.91 -8.25 13.65
C SER A 163 19.18 -9.56 13.98
N ALA A 164 19.34 -10.63 13.18
CA ALA A 164 18.61 -11.87 13.43
C ALA A 164 19.04 -12.55 14.74
N ARG A 165 18.05 -12.99 15.51
CA ARG A 165 18.25 -13.68 16.80
C ARG A 165 17.33 -14.91 16.88
N PRO A 166 17.73 -15.96 17.62
CA PRO A 166 16.84 -17.04 17.99
C PRO A 166 15.66 -16.50 18.81
N SER A 167 14.44 -16.99 18.54
CA SER A 167 13.28 -16.70 19.39
C SER A 167 13.18 -17.66 20.56
N GLU A 168 12.35 -17.33 21.55
CA GLU A 168 12.07 -18.22 22.68
C GLU A 168 11.44 -19.54 22.25
N THR A 169 10.68 -19.54 21.15
CA THR A 169 10.09 -20.76 20.58
C THR A 169 11.11 -21.62 19.82
N GLY A 170 12.27 -21.06 19.48
CA GLY A 170 13.26 -21.69 18.62
C GLY A 170 12.84 -21.83 17.14
N GLN A 171 11.66 -21.30 16.75
CA GLN A 171 11.12 -21.46 15.40
C GLN A 171 11.43 -20.29 14.46
N ALA A 172 11.97 -19.17 14.97
CA ALA A 172 12.38 -18.08 14.12
C ALA A 172 13.63 -18.44 13.30
N GLU A 173 13.53 -18.30 11.97
CA GLU A 173 14.69 -18.47 11.08
C GLU A 173 15.79 -17.45 11.43
N THR A 174 17.03 -17.85 11.42
CA THR A 174 18.19 -17.00 11.75
C THR A 174 19.23 -16.92 10.62
N ASN A 175 19.09 -17.74 9.58
CA ASN A 175 20.01 -17.71 8.44
C ASN A 175 19.75 -16.47 7.55
N PRO A 176 20.72 -15.55 7.40
CA PRO A 176 20.49 -14.29 6.68
C PRO A 176 20.14 -14.48 5.18
N ASP A 177 20.68 -15.51 4.54
CA ASP A 177 20.42 -15.79 3.12
C ASP A 177 18.99 -16.30 2.91
N LEU A 178 18.52 -17.17 3.82
CA LEU A 178 17.13 -17.65 3.80
C LEU A 178 16.17 -16.51 4.12
N LEU A 179 16.45 -15.72 5.14
CA LEU A 179 15.64 -14.56 5.52
C LEU A 179 15.55 -13.52 4.42
N SER A 180 16.66 -13.23 3.72
CA SER A 180 16.67 -12.28 2.60
C SER A 180 15.75 -12.73 1.46
N ARG A 181 15.81 -14.01 1.08
CA ARG A 181 14.92 -14.58 0.05
C ARG A 181 13.47 -14.61 0.49
N LEU A 182 13.21 -15.02 1.72
CA LEU A 182 11.86 -15.07 2.29
C LEU A 182 11.23 -13.68 2.32
N ALA A 183 11.94 -12.69 2.86
CA ALA A 183 11.48 -11.31 2.95
C ALA A 183 11.13 -10.71 1.56
N ARG A 184 11.95 -11.00 0.55
CA ARG A 184 11.69 -10.56 -0.83
C ARG A 184 10.43 -11.21 -1.39
N GLY A 185 10.31 -12.53 -1.30
CA GLY A 185 9.16 -13.28 -1.82
C GLY A 185 7.85 -12.92 -1.11
N GLU A 186 7.89 -12.67 0.20
CA GLU A 186 6.73 -12.20 0.96
C GLU A 186 6.33 -10.77 0.55
N PHE A 187 7.31 -9.90 0.34
CA PHE A 187 7.07 -8.52 -0.09
C PHE A 187 6.47 -8.45 -1.49
N GLU A 188 6.95 -9.23 -2.45
CA GLU A 188 6.38 -9.32 -3.80
C GLU A 188 4.93 -9.80 -3.80
N LYS A 189 4.60 -10.74 -2.92
CA LYS A 189 3.23 -11.20 -2.69
C LYS A 189 2.41 -10.21 -1.87
N ARG A 190 3.05 -9.17 -1.30
CA ARG A 190 2.45 -8.20 -0.38
C ARG A 190 1.79 -8.87 0.83
N LEU A 191 2.35 -9.98 1.27
CA LEU A 191 1.80 -10.80 2.35
C LEU A 191 2.90 -11.61 3.01
N ALA A 192 2.99 -11.53 4.32
CA ALA A 192 3.75 -12.44 5.15
C ALA A 192 2.85 -13.09 6.21
N VAL A 193 3.06 -14.37 6.42
CA VAL A 193 2.39 -15.14 7.47
C VAL A 193 3.44 -15.80 8.34
N GLN A 194 3.26 -15.70 9.65
CA GLN A 194 4.13 -16.34 10.64
C GLN A 194 3.24 -17.07 11.64
N MET A 195 3.62 -18.29 11.95
CA MET A 195 2.97 -19.16 12.93
C MET A 195 3.99 -19.54 14.00
N SER A 196 3.68 -19.26 15.27
CA SER A 196 4.48 -19.65 16.45
C SER A 196 5.98 -19.27 16.44
N ALA A 197 6.44 -18.39 15.58
CA ALA A 197 7.86 -18.05 15.51
C ALA A 197 8.30 -17.07 16.61
N SER A 198 7.49 -16.09 16.96
CA SER A 198 7.76 -15.13 18.04
C SER A 198 7.26 -15.62 19.41
N GLU A 199 6.08 -16.23 19.43
CA GLU A 199 5.38 -16.68 20.63
C GLU A 199 4.59 -17.95 20.29
N TYR A 200 4.51 -18.91 21.23
CA TYR A 200 3.80 -20.17 21.04
C TYR A 200 2.30 -19.94 20.78
N ALA A 201 1.76 -20.69 19.85
CA ALA A 201 0.34 -20.66 19.45
C ALA A 201 -0.18 -19.28 18.97
N VAL A 202 0.72 -18.35 18.60
CA VAL A 202 0.41 -17.03 18.08
C VAL A 202 0.75 -16.95 16.60
N ALA A 203 -0.19 -16.45 15.80
CA ALA A 203 -0.01 -16.14 14.39
C ALA A 203 0.03 -14.63 14.17
N CYS A 204 0.82 -14.22 13.18
CA CYS A 204 0.86 -12.87 12.65
C CYS A 204 0.68 -12.91 11.13
N ILE A 205 -0.32 -12.23 10.63
CA ILE A 205 -0.62 -12.07 9.20
C ILE A 205 -0.44 -10.60 8.86
N ALA A 206 0.53 -10.26 8.01
CA ALA A 206 0.96 -8.89 7.77
C ALA A 206 0.97 -8.54 6.27
N SER A 207 0.72 -7.27 5.96
CA SER A 207 0.88 -6.67 4.64
C SER A 207 1.71 -5.39 4.73
N PRO A 208 2.61 -5.12 3.74
CA PRO A 208 3.42 -3.90 3.73
C PRO A 208 2.57 -2.69 3.35
N ILE A 209 2.89 -1.55 3.93
CA ILE A 209 2.43 -0.22 3.54
C ILE A 209 3.63 0.49 2.91
N CYS A 210 3.54 0.75 1.61
CA CYS A 210 4.60 1.41 0.88
C CYS A 210 4.26 2.89 0.64
N ASP A 211 5.30 3.70 0.51
CA ASP A 211 5.14 5.06 -0.01
C ASP A 211 5.15 5.08 -1.56
N THR A 212 4.97 6.25 -2.15
CA THR A 212 4.93 6.44 -3.61
C THR A 212 6.25 6.11 -4.32
N THR A 213 7.34 5.89 -3.60
CA THR A 213 8.64 5.43 -4.15
C THR A 213 8.76 3.91 -4.14
N GLY A 214 7.85 3.21 -3.46
CA GLY A 214 7.88 1.76 -3.26
C GLY A 214 8.63 1.33 -2.00
N GLU A 215 9.09 2.28 -1.16
CA GLU A 215 9.70 1.97 0.13
C GLU A 215 8.64 1.50 1.14
N CYS A 216 8.92 0.41 1.85
CA CYS A 216 8.05 -0.08 2.91
C CYS A 216 8.24 0.78 4.18
N ILE A 217 7.36 1.73 4.38
CA ILE A 217 7.42 2.67 5.51
C ILE A 217 6.80 2.12 6.80
N ALA A 218 5.89 1.16 6.66
CA ALA A 218 5.21 0.50 7.77
C ALA A 218 4.63 -0.85 7.31
N THR A 219 4.09 -1.60 8.25
CA THR A 219 3.24 -2.77 8.00
C THR A 219 1.97 -2.67 8.82
N ILE A 220 0.88 -3.25 8.31
CA ILE A 220 -0.33 -3.52 9.07
C ILE A 220 -0.46 -5.04 9.26
N SER A 221 -0.76 -5.48 10.48
CA SER A 221 -0.79 -6.91 10.79
C SER A 221 -1.95 -7.27 11.73
N ILE A 222 -2.48 -8.48 11.56
CA ILE A 222 -3.44 -9.12 12.44
C ILE A 222 -2.69 -10.11 13.30
N VAL A 223 -2.86 -10.03 14.63
CA VAL A 223 -2.25 -10.94 15.59
C VAL A 223 -3.37 -11.68 16.32
N LEU A 224 -3.32 -13.03 16.29
CA LEU A 224 -4.40 -13.88 16.75
C LEU A 224 -3.89 -15.28 17.09
N PRO A 225 -4.74 -16.15 17.73
CA PRO A 225 -4.39 -17.55 17.93
C PRO A 225 -4.12 -18.28 16.62
N GLU A 226 -3.07 -19.09 16.57
CA GLU A 226 -2.68 -19.86 15.37
C GLU A 226 -3.81 -20.74 14.84
N THR A 227 -4.56 -21.39 15.70
CA THR A 227 -5.71 -22.24 15.31
C THR A 227 -6.78 -21.46 14.55
N LYS A 228 -7.06 -20.23 14.98
CA LYS A 228 -8.01 -19.34 14.30
C LYS A 228 -7.43 -18.81 12.99
N ALA A 229 -6.15 -18.47 12.96
CA ALA A 229 -5.47 -18.05 11.74
C ALA A 229 -5.56 -19.13 10.66
N MET A 230 -5.32 -20.39 11.01
CA MET A 230 -5.43 -21.52 10.07
C MET A 230 -6.85 -21.71 9.54
N ALA A 231 -7.86 -21.56 10.39
CA ALA A 231 -9.26 -21.74 10.00
C ALA A 231 -9.80 -20.63 9.08
N GLU A 232 -9.25 -19.43 9.17
CA GLU A 232 -9.77 -18.23 8.47
C GLU A 232 -8.73 -17.56 7.57
N LEU A 233 -7.67 -18.27 7.17
CA LEU A 233 -6.49 -17.70 6.53
C LEU A 233 -6.82 -16.84 5.30
N ASP A 234 -7.63 -17.32 4.37
CA ASP A 234 -7.96 -16.60 3.14
C ASP A 234 -8.73 -15.30 3.41
N ARG A 235 -9.65 -15.33 4.37
CA ARG A 235 -10.41 -14.15 4.79
C ARG A 235 -9.49 -13.09 5.41
N LEU A 236 -8.59 -13.50 6.29
CA LEU A 236 -7.71 -12.62 7.03
C LEU A 236 -6.60 -12.04 6.13
N THR A 237 -6.04 -12.85 5.23
CA THR A 237 -5.03 -12.39 4.25
C THR A 237 -5.62 -11.36 3.29
N SER A 238 -6.82 -11.61 2.76
CA SER A 238 -7.51 -10.65 1.91
C SER A 238 -7.81 -9.33 2.64
N ALA A 239 -8.26 -9.40 3.89
CA ALA A 239 -8.60 -8.23 4.68
C ALA A 239 -7.36 -7.36 5.00
N VAL A 240 -6.23 -7.97 5.41
CA VAL A 240 -5.01 -7.20 5.72
C VAL A 240 -4.39 -6.56 4.48
N GLN A 241 -4.42 -7.25 3.33
CA GLN A 241 -3.95 -6.69 2.06
C GLN A 241 -4.83 -5.55 1.56
N GLU A 242 -6.15 -5.66 1.71
CA GLU A 242 -7.08 -4.58 1.39
C GLU A 242 -6.80 -3.34 2.25
N SER A 243 -6.62 -3.53 3.56
CA SER A 243 -6.32 -2.44 4.49
C SER A 243 -4.99 -1.75 4.16
N ALA A 244 -3.93 -2.49 3.83
CA ALA A 244 -2.67 -1.91 3.41
C ALA A 244 -2.83 -1.06 2.14
N ARG A 245 -3.56 -1.57 1.12
CA ARG A 245 -3.87 -0.81 -0.09
C ARG A 245 -4.70 0.44 0.17
N ASN A 246 -5.63 0.41 1.11
CA ASN A 246 -6.43 1.60 1.47
C ASN A 246 -5.54 2.72 2.02
N VAL A 247 -4.56 2.38 2.87
CA VAL A 247 -3.57 3.36 3.35
C VAL A 247 -2.76 3.92 2.19
N GLU A 248 -2.22 3.07 1.32
CA GLU A 248 -1.41 3.48 0.18
C GLU A 248 -2.19 4.37 -0.81
N ASN A 249 -3.46 4.05 -1.07
CA ASN A 249 -4.33 4.89 -1.90
C ASN A 249 -4.50 6.29 -1.30
N ALA A 250 -4.64 6.38 0.04
CA ALA A 250 -4.66 7.67 0.73
C ALA A 250 -3.33 8.43 0.65
N LEU A 251 -2.20 7.73 0.46
CA LEU A 251 -0.89 8.33 0.22
C LEU A 251 -0.66 8.75 -1.24
N GLY A 252 -1.61 8.49 -2.13
CA GLY A 252 -1.55 8.84 -3.54
C GLY A 252 -1.03 7.71 -4.45
N HIS A 253 -0.99 6.47 -3.97
CA HIS A 253 -0.74 5.33 -4.84
C HIS A 253 -1.90 5.11 -5.81
N ARG A 254 -1.57 4.73 -7.02
CA ARG A 254 -2.55 4.34 -8.02
C ARG A 254 -2.99 2.90 -7.78
N THR A 255 -4.27 2.69 -7.55
CA THR A 255 -4.83 1.35 -7.67
C THR A 255 -4.87 0.99 -9.16
N VAL A 256 -3.88 0.23 -9.64
CA VAL A 256 -4.04 -0.47 -10.91
C VAL A 256 -5.15 -1.49 -10.69
N ALA A 257 -6.34 -1.22 -11.20
CA ALA A 257 -7.40 -2.22 -11.25
C ALA A 257 -6.85 -3.41 -12.05
N MET A 258 -6.54 -4.51 -11.38
CA MET A 258 -6.32 -5.79 -12.04
C MET A 258 -7.67 -6.17 -12.66
N THR A 259 -7.79 -5.93 -13.97
CA THR A 259 -8.87 -6.52 -14.76
C THR A 259 -8.58 -8.02 -14.81
N LEU A 260 -9.42 -8.81 -14.13
CA LEU A 260 -9.51 -10.26 -14.27
C LEU A 260 -10.10 -10.59 -15.62
#